data_76a8d6ad7e1e721374e0a10c5ea58d1f
#
_entry.id   76a8d6ad7e1e721374e0a10c5ea58d1f
#
_cell.length_a   1.000
_cell.length_b   1.000
_cell.length_c   1.000
_cell.angle_alpha   90.00
_cell.angle_beta   90.00
_cell.angle_gamma   90.00
#
_symmetry.space_group_name_H-M   'P 1'
#
loop_
_entity.id
_entity.type
_entity.pdbx_description
1 polymer ?
#
loop_
_entity_poly.entity_id
_entity_poly.type
_entity_poly.pdbx_seq_one_letter_code
_entity_poly.pdbx_strand_id
1 'polypeptide(L)'
;RSEDHMRLSLNQKVPAIVDPDGPGGGEYTMMESNAIIIYLAEKSGKFYPDNVRIRYDIQQWLMFQGGHIGPMFGQANHYIRFAKEDVPYAKERYHSEVLRLYSVLENRLGQSEYIGCDDYSIADIAHYSWTKGWETYDFDLDEHPNFKRWLTALEARPAVQKVNSEAARIRAEMQASA
;
A
#
# COMPACT_ATOMS: atom_id res chain seq x y z
N ARG A 1 -3.22 -10.09 -21.44
CA ARG A 1 -3.35 -10.75 -20.12
C ARG A 1 -3.52 -12.24 -20.38
N SER A 2 -2.77 -13.10 -19.67
CA SER A 2 -2.85 -14.55 -19.88
C SER A 2 -4.14 -15.11 -19.27
N GLU A 3 -4.63 -16.22 -19.84
CA GLU A 3 -5.79 -16.95 -19.30
C GLU A 3 -5.54 -17.41 -17.85
N ASP A 4 -4.30 -17.77 -17.54
CA ASP A 4 -3.90 -18.18 -16.20
C ASP A 4 -4.10 -17.04 -15.18
N HIS A 5 -3.74 -15.80 -15.54
CA HIS A 5 -3.98 -14.67 -14.65
C HIS A 5 -5.47 -14.39 -14.42
N MET A 6 -6.31 -14.61 -15.43
CA MET A 6 -7.78 -14.46 -15.29
C MET A 6 -8.39 -15.53 -14.37
N ARG A 7 -7.81 -16.72 -14.29
CA ARG A 7 -8.22 -17.75 -13.32
C ARG A 7 -7.84 -17.39 -11.91
N LEU A 8 -6.67 -16.75 -11.70
CA LEU A 8 -6.17 -16.37 -10.39
C LEU A 8 -6.83 -15.08 -9.85
N SER A 9 -7.21 -14.17 -10.72
CA SER A 9 -7.78 -12.88 -10.34
C SER A 9 -8.95 -12.51 -11.26
N LEU A 10 -10.18 -12.67 -10.76
CA LEU A 10 -11.39 -12.27 -11.49
C LEU A 10 -11.40 -10.78 -11.82
N ASN A 11 -10.79 -9.95 -10.97
CA ASN A 11 -10.62 -8.51 -11.20
C ASN A 11 -9.49 -8.19 -12.20
N GLN A 12 -8.70 -9.18 -12.61
CA GLN A 12 -7.57 -9.04 -13.54
C GLN A 12 -6.52 -8.00 -13.07
N LYS A 13 -6.41 -7.81 -11.77
CA LYS A 13 -5.43 -6.93 -11.11
C LYS A 13 -4.43 -7.76 -10.33
N VAL A 14 -3.28 -7.17 -10.05
CA VAL A 14 -2.27 -7.69 -9.12
C VAL A 14 -2.43 -6.98 -7.77
N PRO A 15 -2.10 -7.67 -6.66
CA PRO A 15 -1.58 -9.01 -6.57
C PRO A 15 -2.66 -10.10 -6.61
N ALA A 16 -2.26 -11.30 -7.03
CA ALA A 16 -2.96 -12.55 -6.75
C ALA A 16 -1.91 -13.58 -6.33
N ILE A 17 -2.27 -14.48 -5.43
CA ILE A 17 -1.38 -15.56 -4.94
C ILE A 17 -2.07 -16.91 -5.07
N VAL A 18 -1.25 -17.96 -5.16
CA VAL A 18 -1.66 -19.36 -5.00
C VAL A 18 -0.83 -19.92 -3.85
N ASP A 19 -1.49 -20.39 -2.81
CA ASP A 19 -0.86 -21.08 -1.69
C ASP A 19 -1.12 -22.58 -1.83
N PRO A 20 -0.10 -23.43 -2.02
CA PRO A 20 -0.28 -24.87 -2.16
C PRO A 20 -0.72 -25.55 -0.86
N ASP A 21 -0.52 -24.88 0.28
CA ASP A 21 -0.89 -25.34 1.62
C ASP A 21 -1.84 -24.31 2.27
N GLY A 22 -3.01 -24.19 1.68
CA GLY A 22 -4.05 -23.25 2.11
C GLY A 22 -4.90 -23.73 3.27
N PRO A 23 -5.88 -22.93 3.71
CA PRO A 23 -6.78 -23.26 4.82
C PRO A 23 -7.55 -24.56 4.54
N GLY A 24 -7.54 -25.47 5.51
CA GLY A 24 -8.20 -26.78 5.38
C GLY A 24 -7.40 -27.83 4.60
N GLY A 25 -6.20 -27.49 4.14
CA GLY A 25 -5.31 -28.34 3.34
C GLY A 25 -5.59 -28.23 1.83
N GLY A 26 -4.54 -28.17 1.03
CA GLY A 26 -4.59 -28.07 -0.42
C GLY A 26 -4.45 -26.65 -0.95
N GLU A 27 -4.50 -26.54 -2.26
CA GLU A 27 -4.28 -25.25 -2.96
C GLU A 27 -5.39 -24.24 -2.68
N TYR A 28 -4.98 -23.00 -2.37
CA TYR A 28 -5.88 -21.88 -2.14
C TYR A 28 -5.44 -20.65 -2.92
N THR A 29 -6.34 -20.11 -3.75
CA THR A 29 -6.09 -18.93 -4.56
C THR A 29 -6.75 -17.70 -3.93
N MET A 30 -6.01 -16.61 -3.85
CA MET A 30 -6.51 -15.33 -3.32
C MET A 30 -6.16 -14.16 -4.24
N MET A 31 -7.07 -13.21 -4.30
CA MET A 31 -6.85 -11.86 -4.81
C MET A 31 -7.17 -10.83 -3.72
N GLU A 32 -6.99 -9.53 -4.02
CA GLU A 32 -7.12 -8.39 -3.11
C GLU A 32 -5.96 -8.28 -2.10
N SER A 33 -5.12 -7.26 -2.29
CA SER A 33 -3.87 -7.10 -1.52
C SER A 33 -4.09 -7.09 -0.01
N ASN A 34 -5.17 -6.47 0.49
CA ASN A 34 -5.43 -6.39 1.93
C ASN A 34 -5.95 -7.73 2.49
N ALA A 35 -6.68 -8.52 1.72
CA ALA A 35 -7.05 -9.88 2.11
C ALA A 35 -5.83 -10.81 2.14
N ILE A 36 -4.98 -10.71 1.12
CA ILE A 36 -3.73 -11.48 1.02
C ILE A 36 -2.80 -11.18 2.21
N ILE A 37 -2.63 -9.89 2.56
CA ILE A 37 -1.71 -9.54 3.65
C ILE A 37 -2.24 -9.98 5.02
N ILE A 38 -3.56 -9.94 5.25
CA ILE A 38 -4.18 -10.50 6.47
C ILE A 38 -3.92 -12.01 6.54
N TYR A 39 -4.22 -12.72 5.46
CA TYR A 39 -4.00 -14.16 5.36
C TYR A 39 -2.54 -14.56 5.66
N LEU A 40 -1.59 -13.90 5.02
CA LEU A 40 -0.16 -14.17 5.22
C LEU A 40 0.31 -13.81 6.63
N ALA A 41 -0.24 -12.77 7.24
CA ALA A 41 0.06 -12.38 8.61
C ALA A 41 -0.46 -13.43 9.61
N GLU A 42 -1.68 -13.91 9.43
CA GLU A 42 -2.25 -15.02 10.24
C GLU A 42 -1.46 -16.32 10.05
N LYS A 43 -1.16 -16.71 8.81
CA LYS A 43 -0.38 -17.90 8.51
C LYS A 43 1.04 -17.86 9.10
N SER A 44 1.67 -16.69 9.11
CA SER A 44 3.03 -16.51 9.64
C SER A 44 3.10 -16.20 11.13
N GLY A 45 1.99 -15.79 11.76
CA GLY A 45 1.95 -15.28 13.14
C GLY A 45 2.70 -13.96 13.34
N LYS A 46 2.81 -13.11 12.28
CA LYS A 46 3.61 -11.88 12.32
C LYS A 46 2.79 -10.65 11.89
N PHE A 47 3.08 -9.49 12.51
CA PHE A 47 2.55 -8.18 12.14
C PHE A 47 1.03 -8.02 12.27
N TYR A 48 0.36 -8.94 12.93
CA TYR A 48 -1.08 -8.92 13.16
C TYR A 48 -1.39 -9.58 14.52
N PRO A 49 -1.35 -8.82 15.63
CA PRO A 49 -1.44 -9.34 17.00
C PRO A 49 -2.77 -10.05 17.29
N ASP A 50 -2.78 -10.96 18.28
CA ASP A 50 -4.00 -11.68 18.66
C ASP A 50 -5.02 -10.85 19.44
N ASN A 51 -4.65 -9.67 19.92
CA ASN A 51 -5.57 -8.77 20.61
C ASN A 51 -6.67 -8.30 19.66
N VAL A 52 -7.92 -8.68 19.95
CA VAL A 52 -9.08 -8.42 19.10
C VAL A 52 -9.30 -6.92 18.82
N ARG A 53 -9.11 -6.06 19.81
CA ARG A 53 -9.25 -4.61 19.65
C ARG A 53 -8.21 -4.07 18.67
N ILE A 54 -6.96 -4.44 18.86
CA ILE A 54 -5.85 -4.03 17.96
C ILE A 54 -6.09 -4.56 16.54
N ARG A 55 -6.62 -5.78 16.39
CA ARG A 55 -6.98 -6.32 15.07
C ARG A 55 -8.01 -5.44 14.36
N TYR A 56 -9.06 -4.98 15.06
CA TYR A 56 -10.03 -4.06 14.45
C TYR A 56 -9.43 -2.69 14.14
N ASP A 57 -8.53 -2.19 14.96
CA ASP A 57 -7.80 -0.95 14.67
C ASP A 57 -6.94 -1.10 13.41
N ILE A 58 -6.24 -2.22 13.23
CA ILE A 58 -5.48 -2.53 12.02
C ILE A 58 -6.42 -2.70 10.81
N GLN A 59 -7.53 -3.44 10.96
CA GLN A 59 -8.47 -3.68 9.87
C GLN A 59 -9.11 -2.39 9.34
N GLN A 60 -9.51 -1.46 10.20
CA GLN A 60 -10.08 -0.19 9.73
C GLN A 60 -9.07 0.58 8.85
N TRP A 61 -7.77 0.56 9.19
CA TRP A 61 -6.74 1.20 8.39
C TRP A 61 -6.46 0.44 7.10
N LEU A 62 -6.57 -0.89 7.08
CA LEU A 62 -6.52 -1.65 5.84
C LEU A 62 -7.72 -1.34 4.92
N MET A 63 -8.93 -1.20 5.48
CA MET A 63 -10.10 -0.77 4.70
C MET A 63 -9.93 0.67 4.20
N PHE A 64 -9.39 1.57 5.03
CA PHE A 64 -9.06 2.94 4.61
C PHE A 64 -8.03 2.95 3.46
N GLN A 65 -7.01 2.13 3.53
CA GLN A 65 -6.05 1.99 2.45
C GLN A 65 -6.71 1.51 1.15
N GLY A 66 -7.52 0.44 1.20
CA GLY A 66 -8.19 -0.13 0.03
C GLY A 66 -9.30 0.75 -0.54
N GLY A 67 -10.02 1.49 0.31
CA GLY A 67 -11.14 2.34 -0.10
C GLY A 67 -10.74 3.78 -0.49
N HIS A 68 -9.63 4.29 0.02
CA HIS A 68 -9.23 5.69 -0.18
C HIS A 68 -7.81 5.81 -0.74
N ILE A 69 -6.78 5.34 -0.03
CA ILE A 69 -5.39 5.55 -0.44
C ILE A 69 -5.14 4.94 -1.83
N GLY A 70 -5.35 3.65 -2.00
CA GLY A 70 -5.11 2.96 -3.27
C GLY A 70 -5.85 3.60 -4.44
N PRO A 71 -7.19 3.74 -4.37
CA PRO A 71 -7.97 4.34 -5.46
C PRO A 71 -7.60 5.78 -5.77
N MET A 72 -7.49 6.66 -4.77
CA MET A 72 -7.28 8.09 -5.01
C MET A 72 -5.86 8.39 -5.49
N PHE A 73 -4.84 7.75 -4.90
CA PHE A 73 -3.46 7.84 -5.41
C PHE A 73 -3.33 7.25 -6.81
N GLY A 74 -4.06 6.16 -7.11
CA GLY A 74 -4.10 5.58 -8.44
C GLY A 74 -4.68 6.53 -9.48
N GLN A 75 -5.79 7.22 -9.16
CA GLN A 75 -6.39 8.24 -10.04
C GLN A 75 -5.48 9.46 -10.18
N ALA A 76 -4.91 9.97 -9.09
CA ALA A 76 -3.97 11.08 -9.14
C ALA A 76 -2.77 10.76 -10.04
N ASN A 77 -2.13 9.60 -9.85
CA ASN A 77 -1.05 9.15 -10.74
C ASN A 77 -1.48 9.06 -12.20
N HIS A 78 -2.69 8.55 -12.46
CA HIS A 78 -3.18 8.45 -13.84
C HIS A 78 -3.25 9.82 -14.50
N TYR A 79 -3.91 10.79 -13.89
CA TYR A 79 -4.10 12.12 -14.49
C TYR A 79 -2.85 12.99 -14.48
N ILE A 80 -1.97 12.83 -13.50
CA ILE A 80 -0.71 13.58 -13.43
C ILE A 80 0.34 13.04 -14.41
N ARG A 81 0.43 11.71 -14.59
CA ARG A 81 1.58 11.06 -15.27
C ARG A 81 1.24 10.28 -16.54
N PHE A 82 0.04 9.72 -16.66
CA PHE A 82 -0.27 8.71 -17.66
C PHE A 82 -1.43 9.07 -18.62
N ALA A 83 -2.28 10.01 -18.23
CA ALA A 83 -3.39 10.42 -19.10
C ALA A 83 -2.87 11.04 -20.40
N LYS A 84 -3.44 10.63 -21.53
CA LYS A 84 -3.09 11.15 -22.85
C LYS A 84 -3.61 12.59 -23.05
N GLU A 85 -4.74 12.88 -22.44
CA GLU A 85 -5.38 14.20 -22.47
C GLU A 85 -5.12 14.95 -21.18
N ASP A 86 -4.91 16.24 -21.30
CA ASP A 86 -4.83 17.11 -20.14
C ASP A 86 -6.23 17.43 -19.62
N VAL A 87 -6.54 17.00 -18.37
CA VAL A 87 -7.83 17.21 -17.72
C VAL A 87 -7.59 17.95 -16.40
N PRO A 88 -7.46 19.31 -16.43
CA PRO A 88 -7.05 20.10 -15.28
C PRO A 88 -7.94 19.88 -14.05
N TYR A 89 -9.26 19.82 -14.23
CA TYR A 89 -10.20 19.56 -13.14
C TYR A 89 -9.96 18.22 -12.44
N ALA A 90 -9.67 17.16 -13.19
CA ALA A 90 -9.40 15.86 -12.60
C ALA A 90 -8.05 15.84 -11.86
N LYS A 91 -7.02 16.48 -12.43
CA LYS A 91 -5.71 16.64 -11.78
C LYS A 91 -5.87 17.35 -10.44
N GLU A 92 -6.49 18.51 -10.42
CA GLU A 92 -6.71 19.30 -9.20
C GLU A 92 -7.53 18.53 -8.17
N ARG A 93 -8.64 17.90 -8.59
CA ARG A 93 -9.50 17.12 -7.70
C ARG A 93 -8.76 15.99 -7.01
N TYR A 94 -8.03 15.17 -7.77
CA TYR A 94 -7.35 14.01 -7.20
C TYR A 94 -6.06 14.40 -6.45
N HIS A 95 -5.36 15.44 -6.89
CA HIS A 95 -4.22 15.99 -6.17
C HIS A 95 -4.65 16.51 -4.79
N SER A 96 -5.68 17.34 -4.73
CA SER A 96 -6.21 17.84 -3.45
C SER A 96 -6.67 16.73 -2.53
N GLU A 97 -7.28 15.67 -3.06
CA GLU A 97 -7.67 14.51 -2.26
C GLU A 97 -6.46 13.73 -1.72
N VAL A 98 -5.40 13.58 -2.52
CA VAL A 98 -4.15 12.95 -2.06
C VAL A 98 -3.54 13.75 -0.89
N LEU A 99 -3.46 15.08 -1.00
CA LEU A 99 -2.95 15.93 0.09
C LEU A 99 -3.81 15.81 1.35
N ARG A 100 -5.14 15.77 1.20
CA ARG A 100 -6.05 15.53 2.32
C ARG A 100 -5.80 14.16 2.97
N LEU A 101 -5.56 13.13 2.19
CA LEU A 101 -5.27 11.78 2.70
C LEU A 101 -3.93 11.71 3.43
N TYR A 102 -2.90 12.42 2.98
CA TYR A 102 -1.65 12.60 3.75
C TYR A 102 -1.89 13.27 5.09
N SER A 103 -2.75 14.32 5.13
CA SER A 103 -3.10 14.97 6.40
C SER A 103 -3.82 14.04 7.37
N VAL A 104 -4.65 13.11 6.87
CA VAL A 104 -5.25 12.05 7.72
C VAL A 104 -4.17 11.15 8.32
N LEU A 105 -3.18 10.74 7.51
CA LEU A 105 -2.07 9.90 7.99
C LEU A 105 -1.19 10.66 8.99
N GLU A 106 -0.87 11.93 8.74
CA GLU A 106 -0.15 12.80 9.68
C GLU A 106 -0.86 12.86 11.04
N ASN A 107 -2.18 13.13 11.04
CA ASN A 107 -2.97 13.19 12.26
C ASN A 107 -3.02 11.84 13.00
N ARG A 108 -3.13 10.73 12.26
CA ARG A 108 -3.09 9.39 12.85
C ARG A 108 -1.75 9.09 13.50
N LEU A 109 -0.67 9.39 12.80
CA LEU A 109 0.70 9.15 13.27
C LEU A 109 1.12 10.11 14.41
N GLY A 110 0.38 11.18 14.62
CA GLY A 110 0.47 12.02 15.82
C GLY A 110 -0.17 11.39 17.07
N GLN A 111 -1.00 10.34 16.89
CA GLN A 111 -1.70 9.64 17.98
C GLN A 111 -1.13 8.25 18.28
N SER A 112 -0.30 7.71 17.39
CA SER A 112 0.25 6.36 17.48
C SER A 112 1.59 6.29 16.76
N GLU A 113 2.45 5.39 17.20
CA GLU A 113 3.77 5.21 16.58
C GLU A 113 3.67 4.73 15.12
N TYR A 114 2.71 3.84 14.84
CA TYR A 114 2.42 3.30 13.52
C TYR A 114 0.95 3.47 13.16
N ILE A 115 0.58 3.16 11.91
CA ILE A 115 -0.77 3.42 11.40
C ILE A 115 -1.83 2.55 12.09
N GLY A 116 -1.57 1.26 12.26
CA GLY A 116 -2.54 0.34 12.85
C GLY A 116 -2.61 0.41 14.38
N CYS A 117 -1.46 0.50 15.03
CA CYS A 117 -1.29 0.52 16.48
C CYS A 117 0.10 1.08 16.83
N ASP A 118 0.56 0.89 18.07
CA ASP A 118 1.90 1.34 18.47
C ASP A 118 3.04 0.42 17.98
N ASP A 119 2.70 -0.76 17.45
CA ASP A 119 3.63 -1.68 16.83
C ASP A 119 3.50 -1.70 15.31
N TYR A 120 4.62 -1.94 14.62
CA TYR A 120 4.64 -2.15 13.17
C TYR A 120 3.75 -3.33 12.76
N SER A 121 2.83 -3.07 11.86
CA SER A 121 1.77 -4.00 11.46
C SER A 121 1.57 -4.09 9.95
N ILE A 122 0.65 -4.96 9.53
CA ILE A 122 0.23 -5.05 8.12
C ILE A 122 -0.42 -3.77 7.61
N ALA A 123 -0.96 -2.90 8.47
CA ALA A 123 -1.46 -1.59 8.05
C ALA A 123 -0.34 -0.71 7.49
N ASP A 124 0.84 -0.73 8.14
CA ASP A 124 2.01 0.04 7.67
C ASP A 124 2.54 -0.50 6.34
N ILE A 125 2.60 -1.82 6.20
CA ILE A 125 3.02 -2.47 4.96
C ILE A 125 2.11 -2.04 3.79
N ALA A 126 0.79 -2.04 4.00
CA ALA A 126 -0.19 -1.68 2.98
C ALA A 126 -0.11 -0.20 2.56
N HIS A 127 0.09 0.71 3.52
CA HIS A 127 0.15 2.14 3.25
C HIS A 127 1.47 2.57 2.61
N TYR A 128 2.59 2.03 3.08
CA TYR A 128 3.92 2.45 2.65
C TYR A 128 4.10 2.44 1.13
N SER A 129 3.68 1.38 0.46
CA SER A 129 3.88 1.22 -0.99
C SER A 129 3.21 2.32 -1.83
N TRP A 130 2.12 2.90 -1.34
CA TRP A 130 1.38 3.96 -2.00
C TRP A 130 1.85 5.37 -1.62
N THR A 131 2.29 5.55 -0.37
CA THR A 131 2.55 6.88 0.18
C THR A 131 4.01 7.31 0.18
N LYS A 132 4.96 6.39 -0.09
CA LYS A 132 6.39 6.68 -0.14
C LYS A 132 6.82 7.61 -1.28
N GLY A 133 6.00 7.79 -2.31
CA GLY A 133 6.27 8.66 -3.47
C GLY A 133 5.64 10.05 -3.30
N TRP A 134 5.73 10.60 -2.12
CA TRP A 134 5.15 11.87 -1.71
C TRP A 134 5.59 13.05 -2.57
N GLU A 135 6.82 13.05 -3.08
CA GLU A 135 7.37 14.10 -3.94
C GLU A 135 6.56 14.30 -5.22
N THR A 136 5.85 13.26 -5.68
CA THR A 136 5.01 13.33 -6.88
C THR A 136 3.84 14.30 -6.73
N TYR A 137 3.46 14.64 -5.49
CA TYR A 137 2.27 15.38 -5.16
C TYR A 137 2.56 16.73 -4.49
N ASP A 138 3.79 17.23 -4.59
CA ASP A 138 4.20 18.48 -3.95
C ASP A 138 3.85 18.53 -2.45
N PHE A 139 3.85 17.37 -1.80
CA PHE A 139 3.59 17.25 -0.37
C PHE A 139 4.83 17.66 0.42
N ASP A 140 4.68 18.65 1.29
CA ASP A 140 5.79 19.10 2.13
C ASP A 140 6.01 18.18 3.32
N LEU A 141 7.04 17.36 3.23
CA LEU A 141 7.39 16.40 4.27
C LEU A 141 7.88 17.07 5.56
N ASP A 142 8.46 18.26 5.47
CA ASP A 142 8.97 18.99 6.64
C ASP A 142 7.85 19.60 7.48
N GLU A 143 6.72 19.91 6.88
CA GLU A 143 5.51 20.35 7.59
C GLU A 143 4.71 19.18 8.20
N HIS A 144 5.13 17.91 7.96
CA HIS A 144 4.43 16.71 8.40
C HIS A 144 5.37 15.78 9.20
N PRO A 145 5.77 16.17 10.42
CA PRO A 145 6.83 15.50 11.18
C PRO A 145 6.48 14.07 11.61
N ASN A 146 5.20 13.75 11.86
CA ASN A 146 4.79 12.42 12.26
C ASN A 146 4.85 11.44 11.08
N PHE A 147 4.40 11.87 9.91
CA PHE A 147 4.51 11.09 8.68
C PHE A 147 5.99 10.91 8.30
N LYS A 148 6.81 11.96 8.40
CA LYS A 148 8.26 11.89 8.16
C LYS A 148 8.96 10.89 9.09
N ARG A 149 8.65 10.92 10.38
CA ARG A 149 9.15 9.97 11.38
C ARG A 149 8.81 8.54 10.98
N TRP A 150 7.53 8.27 10.70
CA TRP A 150 7.04 6.97 10.29
C TRP A 150 7.70 6.47 9.01
N LEU A 151 7.75 7.29 7.97
CA LEU A 151 8.39 6.96 6.70
C LEU A 151 9.85 6.58 6.89
N THR A 152 10.61 7.40 7.64
CA THR A 152 12.02 7.14 7.96
C THR A 152 12.21 5.82 8.72
N ALA A 153 11.34 5.55 9.70
CA ALA A 153 11.39 4.30 10.46
C ALA A 153 11.14 3.06 9.57
N LEU A 154 10.22 3.17 8.61
CA LEU A 154 9.96 2.07 7.66
C LEU A 154 11.12 1.88 6.68
N GLU A 155 11.68 2.96 6.14
CA GLU A 155 12.80 2.92 5.19
C GLU A 155 14.09 2.37 5.81
N ALA A 156 14.27 2.52 7.12
CA ALA A 156 15.38 1.91 7.84
C ALA A 156 15.26 0.39 7.99
N ARG A 157 14.10 -0.21 7.73
CA ARG A 157 13.89 -1.66 7.87
C ARG A 157 14.59 -2.43 6.76
N PRO A 158 15.41 -3.47 7.07
CA PRO A 158 16.16 -4.22 6.05
C PRO A 158 15.27 -4.84 4.96
N ALA A 159 14.07 -5.33 5.33
CA ALA A 159 13.13 -5.89 4.38
C ALA A 159 12.59 -4.83 3.40
N VAL A 160 12.34 -3.61 3.87
CA VAL A 160 11.89 -2.48 3.03
C VAL A 160 13.01 -2.04 2.08
N GLN A 161 14.24 -1.94 2.57
CA GLN A 161 15.41 -1.62 1.74
C GLN A 161 15.61 -2.65 0.63
N LYS A 162 15.50 -3.94 0.97
CA LYS A 162 15.60 -5.03 -0.02
C LYS A 162 14.53 -4.91 -1.11
N VAL A 163 13.27 -4.69 -0.73
CA VAL A 163 12.16 -4.53 -1.69
C VAL A 163 12.36 -3.30 -2.57
N ASN A 164 12.78 -2.17 -2.00
CA ASN A 164 13.04 -0.94 -2.74
C ASN A 164 14.17 -1.13 -3.76
N SER A 165 15.27 -1.78 -3.36
CA SER A 165 16.40 -2.08 -4.25
C SER A 165 15.98 -3.00 -5.41
N GLU A 166 15.23 -4.05 -5.11
CA GLU A 166 14.75 -4.98 -6.12
C GLU A 166 13.76 -4.32 -7.10
N ALA A 167 12.85 -3.49 -6.59
CA ALA A 167 11.94 -2.72 -7.44
C ALA A 167 12.68 -1.74 -8.36
N ALA A 168 13.76 -1.11 -7.88
CA ALA A 168 14.60 -0.23 -8.68
C ALA A 168 15.32 -1.03 -9.79
N ARG A 169 15.87 -2.19 -9.46
CA ARG A 169 16.53 -3.09 -10.42
C ARG A 169 15.57 -3.50 -11.55
N ILE A 170 14.37 -3.99 -11.19
CA ILE A 170 13.36 -4.41 -12.17
C ILE A 170 12.96 -3.26 -13.09
N ARG A 171 12.76 -2.06 -12.54
CA ARG A 171 12.42 -0.88 -13.35
C ARG A 171 13.50 -0.52 -14.35
N ALA A 172 14.77 -0.58 -13.93
CA ALA A 172 15.91 -0.32 -14.82
C ALA A 172 15.97 -1.34 -15.97
N GLU A 173 15.76 -2.62 -15.69
CA GLU A 173 15.72 -3.68 -16.71
C GLU A 173 14.57 -3.48 -17.71
N MET A 174 13.38 -3.12 -17.23
CA MET A 174 12.23 -2.83 -18.11
C MET A 174 12.47 -1.62 -19.01
N GLN A 175 13.14 -0.57 -18.51
CA GLN A 175 13.48 0.61 -19.30
C GLN A 175 14.57 0.32 -20.35
N ALA A 176 15.52 -0.57 -20.04
CA ALA A 176 16.55 -0.97 -20.99
C ALA A 176 16.03 -1.89 -22.10
N SER A 177 14.85 -2.50 -21.91
CA SER A 177 14.22 -3.44 -22.85
C SER A 177 13.11 -2.79 -23.71
N ALA A 178 12.81 -1.52 -23.50
CA ALA A 178 11.76 -0.76 -24.21
C ALA A 178 12.34 0.18 -25.26
#